data_1fbe76a02c41e07168e6bf3225db20a2
#
_entry.id   1fbe76a02c41e07168e6bf3225db20a2
#
_cell.length_a   1.000
_cell.length_b   1.000
_cell.length_c   1.000
_cell.angle_alpha   90.00
_cell.angle_beta   90.00
_cell.angle_gamma   90.00
#
_symmetry.space_group_name_H-M   'P 1'
#
loop_
_entity.id
_entity.type
_entity.pdbx_description
1 polymer ?
#
loop_
_entity_poly.entity_id
_entity_poly.type
_entity_poly.pdbx_seq_one_letter_code
_entity_poly.pdbx_strand_id
1 'polypeptide(L)'
;MKDTLLILFALLPLSVRSQQVAINDSAATFTNDSCNAGMISQIKPEELSFEKKNNRRINPGLTGSEYHFIVLKVSAQKKLTGQYLSIDNTSLDQVRIYKIKPGYPPTLLYEGGRFIPYQKNRSYVWHTAPIEVSPTPSFYLIVAQAAQKNINIQYCLQSGDELLKKYLEYDRLVFFYIGIAFMISAIVLLALFLFKKRVFAVYFGYMLCISFWIIDHYGRVFPYLYPRMPAINEIAKPLSSLGAAFLLLTVQKLIFKENLKNSARLLKVINYLRGFLMAMFALILWLLIPAIHDMLKAALIGMWHVALIFSIGLVAFIPLHFIRSGKLAKIFSLAMLVICLTTLVQLLANFGYIDNYFINEHGMALGSLMENSIMAFGLFYGLLVERRNKELQLLYLEEKQTEMLKKLISVQDNERKRIAGDLHDNIGPLLAALKINFRRLLNVKDPKKQLELMQKTEEIIDDSILEIRNVAHNLMPKNLSSNGLINTLSDYFEDMEQLYSKKIVFNHDVQSIFEPELQMNIYRIVSELVMNAARHSDADTITVCIHSEPALLSVFIGDNGRGFELKHNGNKKSLGIQSAESRVHFLKGKFNLQSEVGKGTKVSIEIPV
;
A
#
# COMPACT_ATOMS: atom_id res chain seq x y z
N MET A 1 0.46 -12.03 29.37
CA MET A 1 0.21 -13.17 28.45
C MET A 1 -0.19 -14.48 29.15
N LYS A 2 0.26 -14.78 30.37
CA LYS A 2 -0.21 -15.97 31.12
C LYS A 2 -1.66 -15.84 31.62
N ASP A 3 -2.07 -14.68 32.04
CA ASP A 3 -3.40 -14.45 32.63
C ASP A 3 -4.53 -14.34 31.59
N THR A 4 -4.23 -13.96 30.36
CA THR A 4 -5.21 -13.93 29.24
C THR A 4 -5.54 -15.33 28.70
N LEU A 5 -4.62 -16.29 28.81
CA LEU A 5 -4.91 -17.68 28.44
C LEU A 5 -5.78 -18.39 29.47
N LEU A 6 -5.71 -17.99 30.74
CA LEU A 6 -6.56 -18.57 31.80
C LEU A 6 -8.05 -18.21 31.66
N ILE A 7 -8.35 -17.02 31.13
CA ILE A 7 -9.73 -16.58 30.89
C ILE A 7 -10.36 -17.36 29.73
N LEU A 8 -9.58 -17.76 28.70
CA LEU A 8 -10.09 -18.60 27.61
C LEU A 8 -10.40 -20.05 28.09
N PHE A 9 -9.65 -20.56 29.07
CA PHE A 9 -9.90 -21.91 29.64
C PHE A 9 -11.05 -21.93 30.67
N ALA A 10 -11.37 -20.81 31.31
CA ALA A 10 -12.49 -20.71 32.26
C ALA A 10 -13.88 -20.73 31.59
N LEU A 11 -13.95 -20.68 30.24
CA LEU A 11 -15.18 -20.79 29.46
C LEU A 11 -15.50 -22.23 29.04
N LEU A 12 -14.71 -23.22 29.45
CA LEU A 12 -15.05 -24.63 29.27
C LEU A 12 -16.22 -25.00 30.21
N PRO A 13 -17.26 -25.65 29.70
CA PRO A 13 -18.43 -25.96 30.51
C PRO A 13 -18.08 -26.90 31.66
N LEU A 14 -18.24 -26.43 32.90
CA LEU A 14 -18.28 -27.27 34.08
C LEU A 14 -19.51 -28.20 33.94
N SER A 15 -19.28 -29.46 33.65
CA SER A 15 -20.33 -30.47 33.58
C SER A 15 -20.95 -30.72 34.98
N VAL A 16 -22.08 -30.07 35.23
CA VAL A 16 -22.93 -30.43 36.38
C VAL A 16 -23.63 -31.73 36.02
N ARG A 17 -23.20 -32.81 36.64
CA ARG A 17 -23.93 -34.11 36.60
C ARG A 17 -25.22 -33.97 37.42
N SER A 18 -26.35 -33.71 36.75
CA SER A 18 -27.68 -34.01 37.34
C SER A 18 -27.92 -35.53 37.26
N GLN A 19 -28.61 -36.11 38.25
CA GLN A 19 -29.11 -37.47 38.15
C GLN A 19 -30.16 -37.54 37.04
N GLN A 20 -29.73 -37.86 35.82
CA GLN A 20 -30.62 -38.04 34.68
C GLN A 20 -31.27 -39.42 34.73
N VAL A 21 -32.60 -39.47 34.63
CA VAL A 21 -33.32 -40.70 34.32
C VAL A 21 -32.84 -41.19 32.96
N ALA A 22 -32.26 -42.36 32.89
CA ALA A 22 -31.72 -42.90 31.66
C ALA A 22 -32.84 -43.12 30.64
N ILE A 23 -32.78 -42.40 29.54
CA ILE A 23 -33.60 -42.63 28.34
C ILE A 23 -32.87 -43.69 27.52
N ASN A 24 -33.52 -44.85 27.33
CA ASN A 24 -33.03 -45.88 26.44
C ASN A 24 -33.46 -45.56 25.02
N ASP A 25 -32.52 -45.40 24.15
CA ASP A 25 -32.74 -45.16 22.72
C ASP A 25 -31.88 -46.09 21.85
N SER A 26 -32.42 -46.45 20.72
CA SER A 26 -31.75 -47.19 19.65
C SER A 26 -32.26 -46.72 18.30
N ALA A 27 -31.45 -46.86 17.29
CA ALA A 27 -31.75 -46.33 15.95
C ALA A 27 -31.62 -47.42 14.89
N ALA A 28 -32.52 -47.41 13.92
CA ALA A 28 -32.41 -48.13 12.65
C ALA A 28 -32.31 -47.08 11.52
N THR A 29 -31.43 -47.31 10.57
CA THR A 29 -31.17 -46.33 9.47
C THR A 29 -31.28 -47.00 8.11
N PHE A 30 -31.88 -46.33 7.14
CA PHE A 30 -31.91 -46.73 5.74
C PHE A 30 -32.00 -45.50 4.84
N THR A 31 -31.71 -45.63 3.55
CA THR A 31 -31.76 -44.56 2.55
C THR A 31 -32.71 -44.89 1.43
N ASN A 32 -33.28 -43.86 0.80
CA ASN A 32 -34.10 -43.99 -0.41
C ASN A 32 -34.06 -42.71 -1.22
N ASP A 33 -34.17 -42.83 -2.54
CA ASP A 33 -34.14 -41.70 -3.50
C ASP A 33 -35.39 -40.85 -3.44
N SER A 34 -36.49 -41.33 -2.88
CA SER A 34 -37.75 -40.63 -2.77
C SER A 34 -38.33 -40.66 -1.35
N CYS A 35 -39.06 -39.61 -1.01
CA CYS A 35 -39.81 -39.55 0.25
C CYS A 35 -41.26 -39.15 -0.05
N ASN A 36 -42.17 -40.11 -0.04
CA ASN A 36 -43.58 -39.87 -0.18
C ASN A 36 -44.38 -40.42 1.01
N ALA A 37 -45.61 -39.93 1.19
CA ALA A 37 -46.49 -40.31 2.30
C ALA A 37 -46.81 -41.83 2.33
N GLY A 38 -46.91 -42.45 1.16
CA GLY A 38 -47.17 -43.89 1.03
C GLY A 38 -46.02 -44.73 1.57
N MET A 39 -44.79 -44.34 1.27
CA MET A 39 -43.60 -44.99 1.77
C MET A 39 -43.46 -44.85 3.29
N ILE A 40 -43.66 -43.62 3.81
CA ILE A 40 -43.61 -43.39 5.27
C ILE A 40 -44.64 -44.23 6.02
N SER A 41 -45.86 -44.40 5.44
CA SER A 41 -46.90 -45.21 6.06
C SER A 41 -46.63 -46.72 6.06
N GLN A 42 -45.73 -47.19 5.17
CA GLN A 42 -45.34 -48.62 5.06
C GLN A 42 -44.23 -49.00 6.04
N ILE A 43 -43.61 -48.04 6.72
CA ILE A 43 -42.53 -48.29 7.69
C ILE A 43 -43.13 -48.99 8.92
N LYS A 44 -42.78 -50.26 9.10
CA LYS A 44 -43.15 -51.07 10.27
C LYS A 44 -41.97 -51.12 11.25
N PRO A 45 -42.01 -50.33 12.32
CA PRO A 45 -40.90 -50.28 13.28
C PRO A 45 -40.59 -51.63 13.92
N GLU A 46 -41.59 -52.50 14.01
CA GLU A 46 -41.45 -53.82 14.63
C GLU A 46 -40.59 -54.79 13.82
N GLU A 47 -40.44 -54.55 12.50
CA GLU A 47 -39.66 -55.37 11.57
C GLU A 47 -38.19 -54.88 11.46
N LEU A 48 -37.84 -53.74 12.11
CA LEU A 48 -36.53 -53.13 12.01
C LEU A 48 -35.57 -53.63 13.10
N SER A 49 -34.30 -53.82 12.74
CA SER A 49 -33.23 -54.10 13.68
C SER A 49 -32.68 -52.78 14.26
N PHE A 50 -32.75 -52.65 15.58
CA PHE A 50 -32.33 -51.45 16.27
C PHE A 50 -30.96 -51.66 16.94
N GLU A 51 -30.05 -50.74 16.67
CA GLU A 51 -28.73 -50.71 17.28
C GLU A 51 -28.60 -49.50 18.22
N LYS A 52 -27.90 -49.66 19.32
CA LYS A 52 -27.52 -48.55 20.18
C LYS A 52 -26.36 -47.81 19.53
N LYS A 53 -26.60 -46.62 19.02
CA LYS A 53 -25.56 -45.81 18.38
C LYS A 53 -24.70 -45.10 19.41
N ASN A 54 -23.37 -45.26 19.29
CA ASN A 54 -22.42 -44.51 20.10
C ASN A 54 -22.57 -43.02 19.81
N ASN A 55 -22.66 -42.19 20.86
CA ASN A 55 -22.78 -40.71 20.78
C ASN A 55 -24.02 -40.19 20.04
N ARG A 56 -25.07 -41.02 19.78
CA ARG A 56 -26.30 -40.59 19.09
C ARG A 56 -26.04 -39.84 17.77
N ARG A 57 -25.02 -40.28 17.05
CA ARG A 57 -24.55 -39.66 15.82
C ARG A 57 -24.64 -40.63 14.65
N ILE A 58 -25.16 -40.14 13.55
CA ILE A 58 -25.29 -40.85 12.29
C ILE A 58 -24.58 -40.03 11.21
N ASN A 59 -23.52 -40.58 10.67
CA ASN A 59 -22.73 -39.95 9.64
C ASN A 59 -22.61 -40.88 8.42
N PRO A 60 -23.54 -40.82 7.47
CA PRO A 60 -23.50 -41.63 6.26
C PRO A 60 -22.43 -41.19 5.27
N GLY A 61 -21.70 -40.11 5.55
CA GLY A 61 -20.69 -39.55 4.64
C GLY A 61 -21.26 -38.58 3.61
N LEU A 62 -20.55 -38.47 2.50
CA LEU A 62 -20.97 -37.60 1.38
C LEU A 62 -22.14 -38.31 0.65
N THR A 63 -23.30 -37.66 0.65
CA THR A 63 -24.52 -38.21 0.09
C THR A 63 -24.90 -37.53 -1.23
N GLY A 64 -25.62 -38.29 -2.07
CA GLY A 64 -26.29 -37.75 -3.28
C GLY A 64 -27.52 -36.90 -2.92
N SER A 65 -28.60 -37.05 -3.67
CA SER A 65 -29.90 -36.43 -3.41
C SER A 65 -30.84 -37.30 -2.55
N GLU A 66 -30.30 -38.37 -1.96
CA GLU A 66 -31.07 -39.39 -1.23
C GLU A 66 -31.63 -38.86 0.09
N TYR A 67 -32.78 -39.40 0.47
CA TYR A 67 -33.36 -39.18 1.79
C TYR A 67 -32.82 -40.23 2.78
N HIS A 68 -32.42 -39.79 3.95
CA HIS A 68 -31.99 -40.63 5.06
C HIS A 68 -33.12 -40.76 6.07
N PHE A 69 -33.50 -41.99 6.31
CA PHE A 69 -34.55 -42.36 7.24
C PHE A 69 -33.91 -42.94 8.51
N ILE A 70 -34.25 -42.33 9.64
CA ILE A 70 -33.76 -42.75 10.95
C ILE A 70 -34.96 -43.03 11.84
N VAL A 71 -35.20 -44.27 12.13
CA VAL A 71 -36.25 -44.67 13.07
C VAL A 71 -35.64 -44.79 14.46
N LEU A 72 -36.15 -44.01 15.39
CA LEU A 72 -35.74 -44.04 16.79
C LEU A 72 -36.76 -44.79 17.61
N LYS A 73 -36.32 -45.77 18.37
CA LYS A 73 -37.09 -46.44 19.42
C LYS A 73 -36.70 -45.81 20.76
N VAL A 74 -37.65 -45.16 21.44
CA VAL A 74 -37.41 -44.39 22.65
C VAL A 74 -38.29 -44.91 23.79
N SER A 75 -37.69 -45.20 24.94
CA SER A 75 -38.41 -45.62 26.17
C SER A 75 -37.70 -45.11 27.41
N ALA A 76 -38.40 -45.07 28.54
CA ALA A 76 -37.81 -44.79 29.86
C ALA A 76 -38.54 -45.55 30.95
N GLN A 77 -37.94 -45.70 32.12
CA GLN A 77 -38.54 -46.39 33.25
C GLN A 77 -39.81 -45.70 33.79
N LYS A 78 -39.93 -44.39 33.59
CA LYS A 78 -41.09 -43.56 33.99
C LYS A 78 -41.55 -42.71 32.82
N LYS A 79 -42.84 -42.33 32.84
CA LYS A 79 -43.37 -41.35 31.87
C LYS A 79 -42.70 -40.00 32.13
N LEU A 80 -42.04 -39.44 31.10
CA LEU A 80 -41.39 -38.15 31.12
C LEU A 80 -42.19 -37.18 30.25
N THR A 81 -42.50 -36.01 30.80
CA THR A 81 -43.15 -34.89 30.07
C THR A 81 -42.15 -33.82 29.72
N GLY A 82 -42.41 -33.01 28.70
CA GLY A 82 -41.55 -31.90 28.29
C GLY A 82 -40.20 -32.35 27.73
N GLN A 83 -40.16 -33.53 27.11
CA GLN A 83 -38.99 -34.01 26.39
C GLN A 83 -39.01 -33.56 24.94
N TYR A 84 -37.83 -33.30 24.40
CA TYR A 84 -37.62 -32.87 23.03
C TYR A 84 -36.60 -33.77 22.33
N LEU A 85 -36.89 -34.06 21.07
CA LEU A 85 -35.93 -34.58 20.11
C LEU A 85 -35.38 -33.39 19.35
N SER A 86 -34.08 -33.13 19.44
CA SER A 86 -33.39 -32.06 18.73
C SER A 86 -32.32 -32.59 17.78
N ILE A 87 -32.18 -31.94 16.63
CA ILE A 87 -31.13 -32.18 15.64
C ILE A 87 -30.36 -30.85 15.47
N ASP A 88 -29.09 -30.86 15.83
CA ASP A 88 -28.27 -29.66 15.95
C ASP A 88 -27.74 -29.13 14.58
N ASN A 89 -27.87 -29.94 13.51
CA ASN A 89 -27.32 -29.57 12.19
C ASN A 89 -28.25 -28.63 11.44
N THR A 90 -27.89 -27.35 11.37
CA THR A 90 -28.62 -26.30 10.65
C THR A 90 -28.42 -26.33 9.13
N SER A 91 -27.50 -27.18 8.63
CA SER A 91 -27.12 -27.27 7.20
C SER A 91 -27.99 -28.23 6.40
N LEU A 92 -28.90 -28.94 7.05
CA LEU A 92 -29.81 -29.90 6.40
C LEU A 92 -30.79 -29.17 5.48
N ASP A 93 -30.99 -29.70 4.28
CA ASP A 93 -31.85 -29.11 3.26
C ASP A 93 -33.32 -29.29 3.60
N GLN A 94 -33.69 -30.52 4.03
CA GLN A 94 -35.02 -30.84 4.56
C GLN A 94 -34.90 -31.74 5.76
N VAL A 95 -35.71 -31.48 6.77
CA VAL A 95 -35.87 -32.35 7.98
C VAL A 95 -37.33 -32.44 8.31
N ARG A 96 -37.83 -33.69 8.41
CA ARG A 96 -39.17 -33.99 8.91
C ARG A 96 -39.06 -34.97 10.05
N ILE A 97 -39.80 -34.74 11.11
CA ILE A 97 -39.88 -35.62 12.27
C ILE A 97 -41.33 -36.09 12.43
N TYR A 98 -41.53 -37.38 12.40
CA TYR A 98 -42.82 -38.02 12.56
C TYR A 98 -42.88 -38.87 13.82
N LYS A 99 -44.06 -38.96 14.43
CA LYS A 99 -44.38 -39.97 15.42
C LYS A 99 -45.06 -41.13 14.71
N ILE A 100 -44.54 -42.36 14.92
CA ILE A 100 -45.11 -43.57 14.35
C ILE A 100 -45.84 -44.32 15.45
N LYS A 101 -47.09 -44.67 15.22
CA LYS A 101 -47.88 -45.59 16.07
C LYS A 101 -48.25 -46.79 15.25
N PRO A 102 -48.02 -48.02 15.70
CA PRO A 102 -48.46 -49.23 14.98
C PRO A 102 -49.96 -49.17 14.66
N GLY A 103 -50.31 -49.43 13.41
CA GLY A 103 -51.72 -49.40 12.96
C GLY A 103 -52.33 -48.03 12.69
N TYR A 104 -51.55 -46.95 12.85
CA TYR A 104 -52.04 -45.56 12.56
C TYR A 104 -51.10 -44.86 11.56
N PRO A 105 -51.63 -43.91 10.79
CA PRO A 105 -50.79 -43.12 9.90
C PRO A 105 -49.77 -42.27 10.69
N PRO A 106 -48.52 -42.11 10.21
CA PRO A 106 -47.49 -41.30 10.85
C PRO A 106 -47.93 -39.84 11.04
N THR A 107 -47.73 -39.31 12.25
CA THR A 107 -48.08 -37.93 12.58
C THR A 107 -46.88 -37.04 12.46
N LEU A 108 -46.93 -36.01 11.60
CA LEU A 108 -45.88 -35.01 11.43
C LEU A 108 -45.78 -34.13 12.69
N LEU A 109 -44.65 -34.14 13.37
CA LEU A 109 -44.38 -33.30 14.54
C LEU A 109 -43.60 -32.04 14.18
N TYR A 110 -42.72 -32.14 13.18
CA TYR A 110 -41.85 -31.04 12.76
C TYR A 110 -41.49 -31.14 11.30
N GLU A 111 -41.46 -30.00 10.64
CA GLU A 111 -40.95 -29.84 9.28
C GLU A 111 -40.05 -28.61 9.22
N GLY A 112 -38.87 -28.71 8.61
CA GLY A 112 -37.91 -27.66 8.49
C GLY A 112 -36.71 -27.98 7.61
N GLY A 113 -35.76 -27.07 7.52
CA GLY A 113 -34.56 -27.19 6.70
C GLY A 113 -34.26 -25.89 5.96
N ARG A 114 -33.18 -25.89 5.23
CA ARG A 114 -32.70 -24.69 4.50
C ARG A 114 -33.58 -24.30 3.32
N PHE A 115 -34.29 -25.27 2.73
CA PHE A 115 -35.18 -25.03 1.58
C PHE A 115 -36.64 -24.89 1.97
N ILE A 116 -36.95 -24.93 3.25
CA ILE A 116 -38.31 -24.73 3.75
C ILE A 116 -38.39 -23.32 4.37
N PRO A 117 -39.42 -22.50 4.00
CA PRO A 117 -39.60 -21.17 4.58
C PRO A 117 -39.58 -21.21 6.12
N TYR A 118 -38.88 -20.24 6.72
CA TYR A 118 -38.77 -20.21 8.17
C TYR A 118 -40.12 -19.83 8.81
N GLN A 119 -40.63 -20.70 9.67
CA GLN A 119 -41.88 -20.47 10.39
C GLN A 119 -41.64 -19.63 11.64
N LYS A 120 -42.37 -18.53 11.82
CA LYS A 120 -42.23 -17.61 12.96
C LYS A 120 -42.39 -18.27 14.34
N ASN A 121 -43.08 -19.40 14.43
CA ASN A 121 -43.37 -20.08 15.68
C ASN A 121 -42.27 -21.06 16.13
N ARG A 122 -41.11 -21.05 15.45
CA ARG A 122 -39.96 -21.86 15.88
C ARG A 122 -39.23 -21.18 17.03
N SER A 123 -39.19 -21.87 18.18
CA SER A 123 -38.50 -21.35 19.37
C SER A 123 -36.97 -21.44 19.25
N TYR A 124 -36.45 -22.31 18.37
CA TYR A 124 -35.01 -22.59 18.24
C TYR A 124 -34.56 -22.66 16.81
N VAL A 125 -33.29 -22.35 16.57
CA VAL A 125 -32.68 -22.48 15.23
C VAL A 125 -32.49 -23.94 14.82
N TRP A 126 -32.31 -24.82 15.82
CA TRP A 126 -32.21 -26.26 15.62
C TRP A 126 -33.56 -26.90 15.27
N HIS A 127 -33.51 -28.06 14.61
CA HIS A 127 -34.69 -28.82 14.29
C HIS A 127 -35.18 -29.54 15.52
N THR A 128 -36.26 -29.10 16.14
CA THR A 128 -36.75 -29.62 17.44
C THR A 128 -38.21 -30.02 17.34
N ALA A 129 -38.51 -31.20 17.90
CA ALA A 129 -39.88 -31.72 18.04
C ALA A 129 -40.17 -32.15 19.48
N PRO A 130 -41.30 -31.80 20.05
CA PRO A 130 -41.72 -32.35 21.33
C PRO A 130 -42.00 -33.87 21.19
N ILE A 131 -41.55 -34.65 22.17
CA ILE A 131 -41.70 -36.10 22.17
C ILE A 131 -42.31 -36.59 23.50
N GLU A 132 -43.01 -37.71 23.44
CA GLU A 132 -43.50 -38.41 24.59
C GLU A 132 -42.59 -39.59 24.88
N VAL A 133 -42.12 -39.69 26.12
CA VAL A 133 -41.26 -40.79 26.56
C VAL A 133 -42.00 -41.53 27.69
N SER A 134 -42.21 -42.81 27.50
CA SER A 134 -42.98 -43.66 28.42
C SER A 134 -42.32 -45.03 28.59
N PRO A 135 -42.73 -45.85 29.58
CA PRO A 135 -42.26 -47.20 29.71
C PRO A 135 -42.56 -48.07 28.48
N THR A 136 -43.68 -47.80 27.79
CA THR A 136 -43.97 -48.40 26.49
C THR A 136 -43.14 -47.74 25.43
N PRO A 137 -42.39 -48.47 24.57
CA PRO A 137 -41.57 -47.90 23.53
C PRO A 137 -42.39 -47.03 22.57
N SER A 138 -41.91 -45.83 22.28
CA SER A 138 -42.44 -44.93 21.27
C SER A 138 -41.46 -44.85 20.09
N PHE A 139 -41.98 -44.75 18.87
CA PHE A 139 -41.18 -44.71 17.66
C PHE A 139 -41.29 -43.35 17.01
N TYR A 140 -40.14 -42.78 16.65
CA TYR A 140 -40.02 -41.51 15.96
C TYR A 140 -39.20 -41.70 14.68
N LEU A 141 -39.67 -41.16 13.59
CA LEU A 141 -38.99 -41.19 12.30
C LEU A 141 -38.44 -39.80 12.01
N ILE A 142 -37.15 -39.72 11.81
CA ILE A 142 -36.46 -38.55 11.24
C ILE A 142 -36.23 -38.85 9.77
N VAL A 143 -36.68 -37.97 8.92
CA VAL A 143 -36.38 -37.96 7.47
C VAL A 143 -35.52 -36.73 7.22
N ALA A 144 -34.28 -36.94 6.81
CA ALA A 144 -33.35 -35.86 6.54
C ALA A 144 -32.75 -35.96 5.13
N GLN A 145 -32.58 -34.82 4.50
CA GLN A 145 -31.93 -34.71 3.21
C GLN A 145 -30.92 -33.57 3.24
N ALA A 146 -29.75 -33.80 2.63
CA ALA A 146 -28.79 -32.76 2.32
C ALA A 146 -28.06 -33.14 1.03
N ALA A 147 -28.49 -32.61 -0.07
CA ALA A 147 -27.95 -32.92 -1.38
C ALA A 147 -26.49 -32.46 -1.48
N GLN A 148 -25.62 -33.39 -1.92
CA GLN A 148 -24.20 -33.14 -2.22
C GLN A 148 -23.38 -32.60 -1.03
N LYS A 149 -23.74 -32.98 0.19
CA LYS A 149 -23.04 -32.60 1.44
C LYS A 149 -22.79 -33.81 2.29
N ASN A 150 -21.83 -33.70 3.22
CA ASN A 150 -21.69 -34.68 4.28
C ASN A 150 -22.84 -34.50 5.26
N ILE A 151 -23.70 -35.53 5.36
CA ILE A 151 -24.78 -35.53 6.33
C ILE A 151 -24.22 -36.03 7.67
N ASN A 152 -24.23 -35.14 8.64
CA ASN A 152 -23.93 -35.45 10.01
C ASN A 152 -25.16 -35.13 10.86
N ILE A 153 -25.92 -36.16 11.21
CA ILE A 153 -27.11 -36.04 12.03
C ILE A 153 -26.77 -36.45 13.45
N GLN A 154 -26.60 -35.45 14.30
CA GLN A 154 -26.53 -35.67 15.74
C GLN A 154 -27.88 -35.36 16.34
N TYR A 155 -28.53 -36.38 16.91
CA TYR A 155 -29.79 -36.17 17.60
C TYR A 155 -29.59 -36.22 19.12
N CYS A 156 -30.36 -35.41 19.82
CA CYS A 156 -30.35 -35.35 21.28
C CYS A 156 -31.79 -35.53 21.81
N LEU A 157 -31.91 -36.31 22.87
CA LEU A 157 -33.15 -36.46 23.65
C LEU A 157 -32.91 -35.77 24.98
N GLN A 158 -33.65 -34.71 25.27
CA GLN A 158 -33.37 -33.85 26.42
C GLN A 158 -34.63 -33.12 26.89
N SER A 159 -34.63 -32.72 28.15
CA SER A 159 -35.70 -31.89 28.69
C SER A 159 -35.72 -30.48 28.08
N GLY A 160 -36.83 -29.76 28.18
CA GLY A 160 -36.92 -28.38 27.72
C GLY A 160 -35.91 -27.48 28.38
N ASP A 161 -35.62 -27.66 29.66
CA ASP A 161 -34.62 -26.84 30.40
C ASP A 161 -33.20 -27.14 29.92
N GLU A 162 -32.87 -28.41 29.67
CA GLU A 162 -31.56 -28.77 29.10
C GLU A 162 -31.38 -28.25 27.68
N LEU A 163 -32.43 -28.33 26.88
CA LEU A 163 -32.46 -27.77 25.52
C LEU A 163 -32.24 -26.27 25.56
N LEU A 164 -32.94 -25.55 26.43
CA LEU A 164 -32.79 -24.10 26.58
C LEU A 164 -31.38 -23.74 27.06
N LYS A 165 -30.83 -24.46 28.05
CA LYS A 165 -29.48 -24.24 28.54
C LYS A 165 -28.44 -24.40 27.43
N LYS A 166 -28.50 -25.52 26.69
CA LYS A 166 -27.61 -25.80 25.56
C LYS A 166 -27.72 -24.74 24.46
N TYR A 167 -28.94 -24.28 24.17
CA TYR A 167 -29.20 -23.23 23.21
C TYR A 167 -28.60 -21.88 23.64
N LEU A 168 -28.74 -21.51 24.91
CA LEU A 168 -28.18 -20.28 25.45
C LEU A 168 -26.63 -20.31 25.48
N GLU A 169 -26.03 -21.47 25.74
CA GLU A 169 -24.57 -21.64 25.66
C GLU A 169 -24.06 -21.48 24.23
N TYR A 170 -24.78 -22.09 23.28
CA TYR A 170 -24.48 -21.93 21.85
C TYR A 170 -24.61 -20.46 21.41
N ASP A 171 -25.72 -19.79 21.77
CA ASP A 171 -25.94 -18.38 21.45
C ASP A 171 -24.87 -17.47 22.05
N ARG A 172 -24.44 -17.73 23.27
CA ARG A 172 -23.39 -16.95 23.93
C ARG A 172 -22.10 -16.91 23.11
N LEU A 173 -21.67 -18.06 22.57
CA LEU A 173 -20.48 -18.15 21.73
C LEU A 173 -20.66 -17.41 20.40
N VAL A 174 -21.84 -17.52 19.79
CA VAL A 174 -22.16 -16.81 18.53
C VAL A 174 -22.16 -15.30 18.74
N PHE A 175 -22.83 -14.80 19.79
CA PHE A 175 -22.86 -13.37 20.09
C PHE A 175 -21.49 -12.81 20.51
N PHE A 176 -20.69 -13.60 21.22
CA PHE A 176 -19.31 -13.25 21.53
C PHE A 176 -18.47 -13.07 20.26
N TYR A 177 -18.58 -14.02 19.33
CA TYR A 177 -17.94 -13.89 18.00
C TYR A 177 -18.39 -12.62 17.27
N ILE A 178 -19.72 -12.38 17.18
CA ILE A 178 -20.29 -11.23 16.49
C ILE A 178 -19.78 -9.92 17.14
N GLY A 179 -19.75 -9.85 18.47
CA GLY A 179 -19.29 -8.68 19.20
C GLY A 179 -17.82 -8.32 18.91
N ILE A 180 -16.93 -9.33 18.95
CA ILE A 180 -15.50 -9.10 18.64
C ILE A 180 -15.32 -8.76 17.17
N ALA A 181 -15.95 -9.50 16.25
CA ALA A 181 -15.86 -9.24 14.82
C ALA A 181 -16.35 -7.82 14.47
N PHE A 182 -17.45 -7.39 15.10
CA PHE A 182 -17.98 -6.03 14.96
C PHE A 182 -16.99 -4.99 15.48
N MET A 183 -16.40 -5.19 16.66
CA MET A 183 -15.42 -4.28 17.25
C MET A 183 -14.20 -4.11 16.32
N ILE A 184 -13.62 -5.23 15.84
CA ILE A 184 -12.48 -5.16 14.92
C ILE A 184 -12.89 -4.45 13.62
N SER A 185 -14.07 -4.77 13.08
CA SER A 185 -14.59 -4.12 11.86
C SER A 185 -14.78 -2.62 12.03
N ALA A 186 -15.28 -2.17 13.19
CA ALA A 186 -15.42 -0.74 13.52
C ALA A 186 -14.06 -0.03 13.58
N ILE A 187 -13.05 -0.68 14.17
CA ILE A 187 -11.68 -0.16 14.22
C ILE A 187 -11.10 -0.03 12.78
N VAL A 188 -11.28 -1.05 11.93
CA VAL A 188 -10.81 -1.01 10.54
C VAL A 188 -11.55 0.06 9.73
N LEU A 189 -12.85 0.22 9.95
CA LEU A 189 -13.65 1.27 9.32
C LEU A 189 -13.21 2.67 9.76
N LEU A 190 -12.95 2.86 11.05
CA LEU A 190 -12.38 4.12 11.57
C LEU A 190 -11.02 4.40 10.93
N ALA A 191 -10.16 3.38 10.82
CA ALA A 191 -8.87 3.51 10.13
C ALA A 191 -9.03 3.91 8.65
N LEU A 192 -10.06 3.39 7.96
CA LEU A 192 -10.37 3.80 6.60
C LEU A 192 -10.67 5.31 6.50
N PHE A 193 -11.50 5.85 7.40
CA PHE A 193 -11.83 7.27 7.43
C PHE A 193 -10.61 8.15 7.77
N LEU A 194 -9.82 7.74 8.75
CA LEU A 194 -8.65 8.51 9.21
C LEU A 194 -7.51 8.50 8.20
N PHE A 195 -7.20 7.35 7.62
CA PHE A 195 -6.01 7.19 6.76
C PHE A 195 -6.32 7.18 5.27
N LYS A 196 -7.59 7.05 4.88
CA LYS A 196 -8.09 7.05 3.48
C LYS A 196 -7.34 6.07 2.56
N LYS A 197 -6.82 4.96 3.11
CA LYS A 197 -6.07 3.96 2.34
C LYS A 197 -6.99 2.86 1.84
N ARG A 198 -6.92 2.55 0.55
CA ARG A 198 -7.74 1.52 -0.12
C ARG A 198 -7.65 0.14 0.53
N VAL A 199 -6.50 -0.21 1.14
CA VAL A 199 -6.32 -1.51 1.80
C VAL A 199 -7.34 -1.73 2.92
N PHE A 200 -7.68 -0.70 3.71
CA PHE A 200 -8.69 -0.81 4.77
C PHE A 200 -10.09 -1.04 4.23
N ALA A 201 -10.46 -0.38 3.11
CA ALA A 201 -11.76 -0.59 2.48
C ALA A 201 -11.92 -2.03 1.96
N VAL A 202 -10.89 -2.55 1.29
CA VAL A 202 -10.89 -3.92 0.76
C VAL A 202 -10.89 -4.94 1.89
N TYR A 203 -10.11 -4.68 2.95
CA TYR A 203 -10.06 -5.57 4.11
C TYR A 203 -11.37 -5.55 4.92
N PHE A 204 -12.00 -4.38 5.08
CA PHE A 204 -13.34 -4.27 5.67
C PHE A 204 -14.37 -5.10 4.89
N GLY A 205 -14.36 -5.01 3.56
CA GLY A 205 -15.22 -5.85 2.71
C GLY A 205 -14.96 -7.34 2.90
N TYR A 206 -13.70 -7.77 3.02
CA TYR A 206 -13.34 -9.14 3.34
C TYR A 206 -13.94 -9.59 4.69
N MET A 207 -13.79 -8.75 5.73
CA MET A 207 -14.35 -9.04 7.06
C MET A 207 -15.88 -9.19 7.03
N LEU A 208 -16.58 -8.39 6.25
CA LEU A 208 -18.03 -8.53 6.06
C LEU A 208 -18.39 -9.86 5.40
N CYS A 209 -17.67 -10.26 4.35
CA CYS A 209 -17.92 -11.51 3.66
C CYS A 209 -17.68 -12.73 4.55
N ILE A 210 -16.56 -12.77 5.28
CA ILE A 210 -16.24 -13.91 6.16
C ILE A 210 -17.17 -13.97 7.38
N SER A 211 -17.51 -12.81 7.96
CA SER A 211 -18.46 -12.75 9.08
C SER A 211 -19.85 -13.20 8.64
N PHE A 212 -20.30 -12.78 7.46
CA PHE A 212 -21.57 -13.23 6.89
C PHE A 212 -21.57 -14.76 6.72
N TRP A 213 -20.51 -15.33 6.15
CA TRP A 213 -20.37 -16.77 5.97
C TRP A 213 -20.46 -17.52 7.32
N ILE A 214 -19.78 -17.01 8.36
CA ILE A 214 -19.77 -17.61 9.70
C ILE A 214 -21.15 -17.51 10.36
N ILE A 215 -21.80 -16.35 10.32
CA ILE A 215 -23.14 -16.15 10.87
C ILE A 215 -24.17 -17.02 10.16
N ASP A 216 -24.02 -17.20 8.83
CA ASP A 216 -24.86 -18.14 8.05
C ASP A 216 -24.58 -19.60 8.41
N HIS A 217 -23.30 -19.96 8.69
CA HIS A 217 -22.93 -21.28 9.19
C HIS A 217 -23.66 -21.63 10.50
N TYR A 218 -23.79 -20.65 11.40
CA TYR A 218 -24.58 -20.77 12.63
C TYR A 218 -26.11 -20.75 12.41
N GLY A 219 -26.58 -20.67 11.17
CA GLY A 219 -28.00 -20.65 10.81
C GLY A 219 -28.74 -19.37 11.22
N ARG A 220 -28.01 -18.27 11.51
CA ARG A 220 -28.60 -17.02 12.00
C ARG A 220 -28.98 -16.03 10.89
N VAL A 221 -28.46 -16.21 9.69
CA VAL A 221 -28.76 -15.28 8.57
C VAL A 221 -30.14 -15.50 8.01
N PHE A 222 -30.50 -16.76 7.73
CA PHE A 222 -31.77 -17.14 7.10
C PHE A 222 -33.01 -16.63 7.84
N PRO A 223 -33.15 -16.83 9.17
CA PRO A 223 -34.34 -16.38 9.90
C PRO A 223 -34.58 -14.88 9.89
N TYR A 224 -33.52 -14.08 9.79
CA TYR A 224 -33.60 -12.63 9.93
C TYR A 224 -33.57 -11.89 8.61
N LEU A 225 -32.73 -12.31 7.66
CA LEU A 225 -32.53 -11.57 6.40
C LEU A 225 -33.48 -12.00 5.27
N TYR A 226 -33.71 -13.30 5.11
CA TYR A 226 -34.54 -13.82 4.00
C TYR A 226 -35.41 -15.03 4.38
N PRO A 227 -36.21 -14.96 5.45
CA PRO A 227 -36.97 -16.10 6.00
C PRO A 227 -37.98 -16.71 5.00
N ARG A 228 -38.40 -15.91 4.01
CA ARG A 228 -39.41 -16.32 2.99
C ARG A 228 -38.80 -16.80 1.66
N MET A 229 -37.46 -16.64 1.51
CA MET A 229 -36.75 -16.91 0.25
C MET A 229 -35.68 -17.99 0.46
N PRO A 230 -36.04 -19.24 0.70
CA PRO A 230 -35.10 -20.31 1.02
C PRO A 230 -34.09 -20.58 -0.11
N ALA A 231 -34.42 -20.28 -1.37
CA ALA A 231 -33.50 -20.40 -2.50
C ALA A 231 -32.18 -19.60 -2.32
N ILE A 232 -32.21 -18.49 -1.57
CA ILE A 232 -31.00 -17.69 -1.29
C ILE A 232 -29.97 -18.52 -0.49
N ASN A 233 -30.39 -19.51 0.30
CA ASN A 233 -29.46 -20.38 1.02
C ASN A 233 -28.51 -21.18 0.11
N GLU A 234 -28.89 -21.43 -1.16
CA GLU A 234 -28.00 -22.11 -2.11
C GLU A 234 -26.79 -21.26 -2.47
N ILE A 235 -26.98 -19.95 -2.58
CA ILE A 235 -25.94 -19.02 -3.05
C ILE A 235 -25.21 -18.28 -1.93
N ALA A 236 -25.81 -18.15 -0.74
CA ALA A 236 -25.32 -17.30 0.34
C ALA A 236 -23.86 -17.68 0.77
N LYS A 237 -23.61 -18.96 1.06
CA LYS A 237 -22.26 -19.43 1.39
C LYS A 237 -21.28 -19.39 0.22
N PRO A 238 -21.62 -19.87 -1.00
CA PRO A 238 -20.76 -19.73 -2.16
C PRO A 238 -20.36 -18.29 -2.46
N LEU A 239 -21.33 -17.37 -2.52
CA LEU A 239 -21.04 -15.97 -2.85
C LEU A 239 -20.18 -15.29 -1.79
N SER A 240 -20.47 -15.47 -0.50
CA SER A 240 -19.69 -14.87 0.58
C SER A 240 -18.26 -15.40 0.62
N SER A 241 -18.05 -16.70 0.38
CA SER A 241 -16.71 -17.30 0.36
C SER A 241 -15.89 -16.89 -0.87
N LEU A 242 -16.51 -16.82 -2.06
CA LEU A 242 -15.84 -16.30 -3.27
C LEU A 242 -15.49 -14.82 -3.12
N GLY A 243 -16.41 -14.02 -2.54
CA GLY A 243 -16.17 -12.63 -2.21
C GLY A 243 -15.02 -12.45 -1.24
N ALA A 244 -14.99 -13.26 -0.17
CA ALA A 244 -13.90 -13.26 0.80
C ALA A 244 -12.54 -13.60 0.13
N ALA A 245 -12.48 -14.67 -0.67
CA ALA A 245 -11.27 -15.08 -1.37
C ALA A 245 -10.77 -14.00 -2.35
N PHE A 246 -11.66 -13.40 -3.13
CA PHE A 246 -11.33 -12.31 -4.06
C PHE A 246 -10.79 -11.08 -3.33
N LEU A 247 -11.44 -10.67 -2.23
CA LEU A 247 -11.03 -9.51 -1.45
C LEU A 247 -9.73 -9.76 -0.72
N LEU A 248 -9.51 -10.96 -0.18
CA LEU A 248 -8.26 -11.32 0.49
C LEU A 248 -7.06 -11.33 -0.47
N LEU A 249 -7.21 -11.88 -1.69
CA LEU A 249 -6.20 -11.77 -2.74
C LEU A 249 -5.95 -10.31 -3.15
N THR A 250 -6.98 -9.46 -3.09
CA THR A 250 -6.85 -8.04 -3.37
C THR A 250 -6.08 -7.32 -2.26
N VAL A 251 -6.34 -7.65 -0.99
CA VAL A 251 -5.57 -7.16 0.16
C VAL A 251 -4.09 -7.51 0.00
N GLN A 252 -3.78 -8.77 -0.30
CA GLN A 252 -2.40 -9.23 -0.51
C GLN A 252 -1.72 -8.49 -1.67
N LYS A 253 -2.43 -8.29 -2.79
CA LYS A 253 -1.91 -7.51 -3.92
C LYS A 253 -1.58 -6.07 -3.52
N LEU A 254 -2.37 -5.45 -2.64
CA LEU A 254 -2.11 -4.09 -2.14
C LEU A 254 -0.94 -4.04 -1.15
N ILE A 255 -0.85 -5.02 -0.25
CA ILE A 255 0.22 -5.10 0.78
C ILE A 255 1.58 -5.38 0.12
N PHE A 256 1.65 -6.38 -0.77
CA PHE A 256 2.88 -6.81 -1.43
C PHE A 256 3.12 -6.12 -2.78
N LYS A 257 2.52 -4.94 -3.00
CA LYS A 257 2.57 -4.24 -4.30
C LYS A 257 3.99 -4.08 -4.85
N GLU A 258 4.93 -3.63 -4.02
CA GLU A 258 6.32 -3.39 -4.43
C GLU A 258 7.06 -4.72 -4.74
N ASN A 259 6.85 -5.73 -3.91
CA ASN A 259 7.43 -7.06 -4.12
C ASN A 259 6.89 -7.73 -5.39
N LEU A 260 5.59 -7.57 -5.66
CA LEU A 260 4.93 -8.13 -6.84
C LEU A 260 5.33 -7.45 -8.14
N LYS A 261 5.79 -6.19 -8.13
CA LYS A 261 6.36 -5.54 -9.32
C LYS A 261 7.54 -6.33 -9.90
N ASN A 262 8.35 -6.90 -9.02
CA ASN A 262 9.52 -7.71 -9.40
C ASN A 262 9.16 -9.16 -9.76
N SER A 263 7.89 -9.56 -9.62
CA SER A 263 7.38 -10.92 -9.84
C SER A 263 6.20 -10.93 -10.82
N ALA A 264 6.44 -10.51 -12.06
CA ALA A 264 5.39 -10.32 -13.07
C ALA A 264 4.55 -11.60 -13.34
N ARG A 265 5.16 -12.80 -13.27
CA ARG A 265 4.44 -14.08 -13.44
C ARG A 265 3.42 -14.28 -12.31
N LEU A 266 3.83 -14.06 -11.05
CA LEU A 266 2.96 -14.21 -9.89
C LEU A 266 1.81 -13.20 -9.93
N LEU A 267 2.09 -11.95 -10.32
CA LEU A 267 1.07 -10.93 -10.49
C LEU A 267 0.02 -11.30 -11.55
N LYS A 268 0.44 -11.92 -12.66
CA LYS A 268 -0.49 -12.44 -13.69
C LYS A 268 -1.38 -13.54 -13.11
N VAL A 269 -0.80 -14.52 -12.39
CA VAL A 269 -1.56 -15.60 -11.73
C VAL A 269 -2.62 -15.05 -10.79
N ILE A 270 -2.26 -14.10 -9.92
CA ILE A 270 -3.20 -13.42 -9.01
C ILE A 270 -4.35 -12.77 -9.79
N ASN A 271 -4.04 -12.04 -10.87
CA ASN A 271 -5.06 -11.36 -11.66
C ASN A 271 -5.99 -12.34 -12.40
N TYR A 272 -5.45 -13.42 -12.96
CA TYR A 272 -6.26 -14.47 -13.61
C TYR A 272 -7.19 -15.17 -12.60
N LEU A 273 -6.66 -15.54 -11.42
CA LEU A 273 -7.50 -16.16 -10.39
C LEU A 273 -8.60 -15.20 -9.91
N ARG A 274 -8.29 -13.92 -9.69
CA ARG A 274 -9.31 -12.92 -9.34
C ARG A 274 -10.37 -12.76 -10.42
N GLY A 275 -9.97 -12.74 -11.70
CA GLY A 275 -10.91 -12.74 -12.83
C GLY A 275 -11.81 -13.98 -12.85
N PHE A 276 -11.22 -15.15 -12.61
CA PHE A 276 -11.94 -16.41 -12.49
C PHE A 276 -12.94 -16.41 -11.32
N LEU A 277 -12.54 -15.91 -10.13
CA LEU A 277 -13.44 -15.79 -8.98
C LEU A 277 -14.63 -14.85 -9.27
N MET A 278 -14.41 -13.74 -9.97
CA MET A 278 -15.49 -12.85 -10.39
C MET A 278 -16.45 -13.51 -11.39
N ALA A 279 -15.92 -14.27 -12.34
CA ALA A 279 -16.75 -15.05 -13.27
C ALA A 279 -17.56 -16.11 -12.52
N MET A 280 -16.94 -16.82 -11.59
CA MET A 280 -17.63 -17.81 -10.74
C MET A 280 -18.70 -17.14 -9.86
N PHE A 281 -18.44 -15.96 -9.32
CA PHE A 281 -19.43 -15.19 -8.56
C PHE A 281 -20.68 -14.90 -9.41
N ALA A 282 -20.50 -14.51 -10.67
CA ALA A 282 -21.61 -14.31 -11.60
C ALA A 282 -22.34 -15.62 -11.96
N LEU A 283 -21.58 -16.71 -12.18
CA LEU A 283 -22.18 -18.02 -12.51
C LEU A 283 -22.99 -18.62 -11.36
N ILE A 284 -22.57 -18.44 -10.11
CA ILE A 284 -23.30 -18.93 -8.92
C ILE A 284 -24.68 -18.29 -8.81
N LEU A 285 -24.89 -17.07 -9.30
CA LEU A 285 -26.20 -16.44 -9.32
C LEU A 285 -27.24 -17.21 -10.17
N TRP A 286 -26.80 -18.01 -11.14
CA TRP A 286 -27.69 -18.87 -11.92
C TRP A 286 -28.36 -19.96 -11.08
N LEU A 287 -27.78 -20.33 -9.92
CA LEU A 287 -28.40 -21.27 -8.98
C LEU A 287 -29.76 -20.76 -8.44
N LEU A 288 -30.06 -19.46 -8.58
CA LEU A 288 -31.37 -18.91 -8.23
C LEU A 288 -32.48 -19.28 -9.24
N ILE A 289 -32.12 -19.78 -10.41
CA ILE A 289 -33.08 -20.16 -11.45
C ILE A 289 -33.59 -21.57 -11.14
N PRO A 290 -34.91 -21.74 -10.82
CA PRO A 290 -35.44 -23.04 -10.40
C PRO A 290 -35.34 -24.14 -11.47
N ALA A 291 -35.28 -23.75 -12.74
CA ALA A 291 -35.25 -24.68 -13.90
C ALA A 291 -33.84 -25.24 -14.20
N ILE A 292 -32.83 -24.90 -13.41
CA ILE A 292 -31.47 -25.44 -13.64
C ILE A 292 -31.42 -26.92 -13.29
N HIS A 293 -30.94 -27.72 -14.23
CA HIS A 293 -30.81 -29.16 -14.08
C HIS A 293 -29.83 -29.51 -12.96
N ASP A 294 -30.10 -30.55 -12.15
CA ASP A 294 -29.32 -30.93 -10.98
C ASP A 294 -27.85 -31.22 -11.30
N MET A 295 -27.56 -31.77 -12.49
CA MET A 295 -26.17 -31.96 -12.96
C MET A 295 -25.39 -30.64 -13.07
N LEU A 296 -26.04 -29.56 -13.55
CA LEU A 296 -25.38 -28.25 -13.66
C LEU A 296 -25.18 -27.63 -12.30
N LYS A 297 -26.13 -27.79 -11.36
CA LYS A 297 -25.95 -27.38 -9.96
C LYS A 297 -24.75 -28.08 -9.34
N ALA A 298 -24.65 -29.41 -9.52
CA ALA A 298 -23.52 -30.20 -9.01
C ALA A 298 -22.18 -29.72 -9.57
N ALA A 299 -22.13 -29.46 -10.90
CA ALA A 299 -20.94 -28.95 -11.55
C ALA A 299 -20.53 -27.56 -11.01
N LEU A 300 -21.47 -26.63 -10.85
CA LEU A 300 -21.20 -25.29 -10.32
C LEU A 300 -20.68 -25.34 -8.86
N ILE A 301 -21.27 -26.20 -8.02
CA ILE A 301 -20.81 -26.43 -6.64
C ILE A 301 -19.42 -27.07 -6.62
N GLY A 302 -19.16 -28.03 -7.49
CA GLY A 302 -17.83 -28.64 -7.64
C GLY A 302 -16.77 -27.61 -8.06
N MET A 303 -17.07 -26.78 -9.07
CA MET A 303 -16.19 -25.69 -9.52
C MET A 303 -15.92 -24.67 -8.42
N TRP A 304 -16.93 -24.34 -7.61
CA TRP A 304 -16.78 -23.46 -6.45
C TRP A 304 -15.76 -24.02 -5.44
N HIS A 305 -15.85 -25.29 -5.08
CA HIS A 305 -14.89 -25.92 -4.15
C HIS A 305 -13.46 -25.90 -4.73
N VAL A 306 -13.31 -26.23 -6.01
CA VAL A 306 -12.01 -26.16 -6.70
C VAL A 306 -11.45 -24.73 -6.68
N ALA A 307 -12.28 -23.72 -6.98
CA ALA A 307 -11.88 -22.32 -6.94
C ALA A 307 -11.41 -21.89 -5.54
N LEU A 308 -12.08 -22.34 -4.47
CA LEU A 308 -11.67 -22.07 -3.09
C LEU A 308 -10.34 -22.74 -2.74
N ILE A 309 -10.12 -24.00 -3.10
CA ILE A 309 -8.88 -24.73 -2.83
C ILE A 309 -7.70 -24.00 -3.49
N PHE A 310 -7.81 -23.64 -4.78
CA PHE A 310 -6.78 -22.87 -5.48
C PHE A 310 -6.55 -21.50 -4.82
N SER A 311 -7.63 -20.83 -4.39
CA SER A 311 -7.53 -19.53 -3.73
C SER A 311 -6.80 -19.63 -2.39
N ILE A 312 -7.11 -20.65 -1.57
CA ILE A 312 -6.44 -20.92 -0.29
C ILE A 312 -4.95 -21.19 -0.52
N GLY A 313 -4.62 -22.02 -1.52
CA GLY A 313 -3.23 -22.32 -1.88
C GLY A 313 -2.44 -21.05 -2.25
N LEU A 314 -3.01 -20.18 -3.09
CA LEU A 314 -2.37 -18.95 -3.49
C LEU A 314 -2.30 -17.92 -2.35
N VAL A 315 -3.35 -17.82 -1.53
CA VAL A 315 -3.40 -16.96 -0.33
C VAL A 315 -2.32 -17.35 0.68
N ALA A 316 -2.02 -18.64 0.84
CA ALA A 316 -0.92 -19.11 1.68
C ALA A 316 0.45 -18.87 1.02
N PHE A 317 0.55 -19.13 -0.29
CA PHE A 317 1.82 -19.07 -1.01
C PHE A 317 2.42 -17.65 -1.08
N ILE A 318 1.60 -16.63 -1.37
CA ILE A 318 2.08 -15.25 -1.56
C ILE A 318 2.86 -14.73 -0.36
N PRO A 319 2.33 -14.71 0.87
CA PRO A 319 3.06 -14.18 2.01
C PRO A 319 4.24 -15.07 2.42
N LEU A 320 4.15 -16.39 2.24
CA LEU A 320 5.27 -17.29 2.49
C LEU A 320 6.43 -17.04 1.50
N HIS A 321 6.12 -16.78 0.23
CA HIS A 321 7.12 -16.42 -0.78
C HIS A 321 7.85 -15.12 -0.40
N PHE A 322 7.15 -14.16 0.18
CA PHE A 322 7.71 -12.86 0.60
C PHE A 322 8.08 -12.79 2.08
N ILE A 323 8.11 -13.89 2.83
CA ILE A 323 8.33 -13.90 4.29
C ILE A 323 9.67 -13.26 4.71
N ARG A 324 10.67 -13.29 3.83
CA ARG A 324 11.99 -12.69 4.05
C ARG A 324 12.04 -11.18 3.79
N SER A 325 11.00 -10.59 3.19
CA SER A 325 10.99 -9.16 2.83
C SER A 325 10.78 -8.21 4.01
N GLY A 326 10.59 -8.72 5.24
CA GLY A 326 10.56 -7.88 6.43
C GLY A 326 9.58 -8.34 7.51
N LYS A 327 9.52 -7.58 8.60
CA LYS A 327 8.66 -7.89 9.76
C LYS A 327 7.18 -7.90 9.40
N LEU A 328 6.75 -6.95 8.56
CA LEU A 328 5.36 -6.83 8.12
C LEU A 328 4.91 -8.07 7.33
N ALA A 329 5.76 -8.56 6.41
CA ALA A 329 5.48 -9.77 5.65
C ALA A 329 5.31 -11.00 6.55
N LYS A 330 6.10 -11.13 7.63
CA LYS A 330 5.98 -12.21 8.62
C LYS A 330 4.63 -12.17 9.35
N ILE A 331 4.18 -10.98 9.76
CA ILE A 331 2.88 -10.81 10.44
C ILE A 331 1.74 -11.25 9.50
N PHE A 332 1.76 -10.80 8.25
CA PHE A 332 0.76 -11.20 7.27
C PHE A 332 0.83 -12.69 6.91
N SER A 333 2.05 -13.28 6.86
CA SER A 333 2.20 -14.72 6.66
C SER A 333 1.58 -15.52 7.80
N LEU A 334 1.73 -15.07 9.04
CA LEU A 334 1.11 -15.72 10.19
C LEU A 334 -0.42 -15.66 10.13
N ALA A 335 -1.00 -14.50 9.81
CA ALA A 335 -2.45 -14.35 9.66
C ALA A 335 -3.00 -15.28 8.57
N MET A 336 -2.34 -15.31 7.41
CA MET A 336 -2.75 -16.17 6.29
C MET A 336 -2.61 -17.66 6.62
N LEU A 337 -1.57 -18.04 7.35
CA LEU A 337 -1.40 -19.43 7.81
C LEU A 337 -2.56 -19.86 8.71
N VAL A 338 -2.98 -19.01 9.64
CA VAL A 338 -4.10 -19.28 10.55
C VAL A 338 -5.39 -19.54 9.77
N ILE A 339 -5.76 -18.64 8.85
CA ILE A 339 -7.01 -18.82 8.09
C ILE A 339 -6.94 -20.01 7.13
N CYS A 340 -5.80 -20.28 6.51
CA CYS A 340 -5.63 -21.45 5.65
C CYS A 340 -5.72 -22.75 6.45
N LEU A 341 -5.08 -22.81 7.61
CA LEU A 341 -5.14 -23.99 8.49
C LEU A 341 -6.56 -24.25 8.99
N THR A 342 -7.26 -23.22 9.46
CA THR A 342 -8.65 -23.37 9.94
C THR A 342 -9.61 -23.74 8.81
N THR A 343 -9.42 -23.18 7.60
CA THR A 343 -10.22 -23.56 6.43
C THR A 343 -9.95 -25.01 6.02
N LEU A 344 -8.70 -25.47 6.08
CA LEU A 344 -8.34 -26.87 5.81
C LEU A 344 -8.97 -27.80 6.84
N VAL A 345 -8.88 -27.46 8.12
CA VAL A 345 -9.51 -28.23 9.22
C VAL A 345 -11.03 -28.32 9.02
N GLN A 346 -11.68 -27.22 8.65
CA GLN A 346 -13.11 -27.19 8.35
C GLN A 346 -13.46 -28.06 7.14
N LEU A 347 -12.62 -28.04 6.11
CA LEU A 347 -12.81 -28.88 4.92
C LEU A 347 -12.70 -30.38 5.29
N LEU A 348 -11.69 -30.76 6.05
CA LEU A 348 -11.51 -32.13 6.52
C LEU A 348 -12.67 -32.60 7.43
N ALA A 349 -13.19 -31.68 8.24
CA ALA A 349 -14.38 -31.94 9.06
C ALA A 349 -15.63 -32.12 8.20
N ASN A 350 -15.82 -31.32 7.17
CA ASN A 350 -16.93 -31.47 6.22
C ASN A 350 -16.88 -32.80 5.45
N PHE A 351 -15.68 -33.32 5.17
CA PHE A 351 -15.52 -34.65 4.56
C PHE A 351 -15.60 -35.81 5.57
N GLY A 352 -15.77 -35.50 6.87
CA GLY A 352 -15.91 -36.53 7.91
C GLY A 352 -14.59 -37.10 8.42
N TYR A 353 -13.43 -36.56 8.02
CA TYR A 353 -12.12 -37.01 8.55
C TYR A 353 -11.86 -36.54 9.98
N ILE A 354 -12.50 -35.44 10.41
CA ILE A 354 -12.41 -34.92 11.78
C ILE A 354 -13.78 -35.01 12.42
N ASP A 355 -13.88 -35.80 13.51
CA ASP A 355 -15.11 -36.02 14.26
C ASP A 355 -15.04 -35.33 15.62
N ASN A 356 -14.97 -33.98 15.61
CA ASN A 356 -15.00 -33.17 16.82
C ASN A 356 -16.05 -32.06 16.67
N TYR A 357 -17.11 -32.12 17.48
CA TYR A 357 -18.22 -31.18 17.44
C TYR A 357 -17.76 -29.72 17.59
N PHE A 358 -16.90 -29.43 18.59
CA PHE A 358 -16.44 -28.08 18.86
C PHE A 358 -15.65 -27.48 17.69
N ILE A 359 -14.77 -28.27 17.08
CA ILE A 359 -13.99 -27.85 15.91
C ILE A 359 -14.92 -27.63 14.72
N ASN A 360 -15.88 -28.52 14.49
CA ASN A 360 -16.81 -28.43 13.36
C ASN A 360 -17.69 -27.19 13.43
N GLU A 361 -18.17 -26.85 14.63
CA GLU A 361 -19.08 -25.72 14.82
C GLU A 361 -18.34 -24.38 15.00
N HIS A 362 -17.22 -24.37 15.73
CA HIS A 362 -16.60 -23.12 16.17
C HIS A 362 -15.19 -22.89 15.60
N GLY A 363 -14.58 -23.89 14.97
CA GLY A 363 -13.19 -23.82 14.50
C GLY A 363 -12.96 -22.65 13.53
N MET A 364 -13.86 -22.49 12.55
CA MET A 364 -13.74 -21.41 11.56
C MET A 364 -13.97 -20.02 12.17
N ALA A 365 -14.88 -19.90 13.12
CA ALA A 365 -15.14 -18.65 13.84
C ALA A 365 -13.92 -18.21 14.66
N LEU A 366 -13.34 -19.12 15.43
CA LEU A 366 -12.14 -18.85 16.22
C LEU A 366 -10.93 -18.52 15.33
N GLY A 367 -10.73 -19.29 14.26
CA GLY A 367 -9.67 -19.05 13.30
C GLY A 367 -9.78 -17.68 12.61
N SER A 368 -10.99 -17.29 12.23
CA SER A 368 -11.22 -15.98 11.62
C SER A 368 -11.02 -14.83 12.60
N LEU A 369 -11.39 -14.99 13.90
CA LEU A 369 -11.08 -13.98 14.92
C LEU A 369 -9.58 -13.81 15.12
N MET A 370 -8.82 -14.90 15.16
CA MET A 370 -7.36 -14.86 15.28
C MET A 370 -6.73 -14.21 14.05
N GLU A 371 -7.14 -14.62 12.86
CA GLU A 371 -6.67 -14.03 11.60
C GLU A 371 -6.98 -12.53 11.54
N ASN A 372 -8.24 -12.14 11.79
CA ASN A 372 -8.66 -10.75 11.79
C ASN A 372 -7.89 -9.89 12.79
N SER A 373 -7.61 -10.42 13.98
CA SER A 373 -6.82 -9.73 15.00
C SER A 373 -5.38 -9.51 14.55
N ILE A 374 -4.73 -10.54 14.00
CA ILE A 374 -3.35 -10.47 13.50
C ILE A 374 -3.27 -9.53 12.29
N MET A 375 -4.23 -9.61 11.37
CA MET A 375 -4.31 -8.74 10.18
C MET A 375 -4.51 -7.28 10.56
N ALA A 376 -5.46 -6.98 11.46
CA ALA A 376 -5.68 -5.63 11.96
C ALA A 376 -4.40 -5.07 12.60
N PHE A 377 -3.76 -5.84 13.49
CA PHE A 377 -2.47 -5.48 14.07
C PHE A 377 -1.41 -5.22 13.00
N GLY A 378 -1.28 -6.10 12.00
CA GLY A 378 -0.32 -5.95 10.90
C GLY A 378 -0.55 -4.68 10.08
N LEU A 379 -1.80 -4.36 9.76
CA LEU A 379 -2.17 -3.15 9.04
C LEU A 379 -1.83 -1.88 9.84
N PHE A 380 -2.15 -1.84 11.15
CA PHE A 380 -1.78 -0.72 12.02
C PHE A 380 -0.28 -0.59 12.20
N TYR A 381 0.43 -1.70 12.42
CA TYR A 381 1.90 -1.71 12.48
C TYR A 381 2.52 -1.16 11.20
N GLY A 382 1.99 -1.56 10.03
CA GLY A 382 2.42 -1.02 8.73
C GLY A 382 2.26 0.51 8.63
N LEU A 383 1.16 1.06 9.15
CA LEU A 383 0.95 2.52 9.22
C LEU A 383 1.97 3.21 10.10
N LEU A 384 2.26 2.65 11.29
CA LEU A 384 3.24 3.23 12.21
C LEU A 384 4.65 3.25 11.60
N VAL A 385 5.05 2.14 10.93
CA VAL A 385 6.34 2.07 10.22
C VAL A 385 6.41 3.09 9.09
N GLU A 386 5.35 3.21 8.28
CA GLU A 386 5.30 4.19 7.20
C GLU A 386 5.38 5.63 7.72
N ARG A 387 4.64 5.96 8.78
CA ARG A 387 4.68 7.27 9.42
C ARG A 387 6.10 7.59 9.92
N ARG A 388 6.71 6.66 10.63
CA ARG A 388 8.08 6.82 11.14
C ARG A 388 9.09 7.03 10.00
N ASN A 389 8.97 6.28 8.91
CA ASN A 389 9.84 6.46 7.75
C ASN A 389 9.68 7.84 7.10
N LYS A 390 8.45 8.35 7.03
CA LYS A 390 8.19 9.71 6.54
C LYS A 390 8.78 10.79 7.46
N GLU A 391 8.65 10.64 8.77
CA GLU A 391 9.25 11.54 9.75
C GLU A 391 10.78 11.59 9.61
N LEU A 392 11.43 10.43 9.50
CA LEU A 392 12.88 10.35 9.27
C LEU A 392 13.30 10.99 7.94
N GLN A 393 12.50 10.82 6.88
CA GLN A 393 12.76 11.44 5.59
C GLN A 393 12.65 12.97 5.65
N LEU A 394 11.66 13.49 6.38
CA LEU A 394 11.51 14.94 6.59
C LEU A 394 12.71 15.51 7.36
N LEU A 395 13.13 14.88 8.45
CA LEU A 395 14.31 15.29 9.21
C LEU A 395 15.58 15.32 8.34
N TYR A 396 15.77 14.29 7.52
CA TYR A 396 16.90 14.26 6.57
C TYR A 396 16.86 15.43 5.56
N LEU A 397 15.68 15.75 5.05
CA LEU A 397 15.51 16.88 4.12
C LEU A 397 15.78 18.23 4.78
N GLU A 398 15.31 18.43 6.03
CA GLU A 398 15.57 19.64 6.82
C GLU A 398 17.07 19.83 7.09
N GLU A 399 17.78 18.76 7.47
CA GLU A 399 19.24 18.79 7.68
C GLU A 399 19.97 19.20 6.40
N LYS A 400 19.61 18.59 5.27
CA LYS A 400 20.20 18.90 3.97
C LYS A 400 19.91 20.34 3.52
N GLN A 401 18.72 20.84 3.78
CA GLN A 401 18.35 22.23 3.51
C GLN A 401 19.16 23.22 4.35
N THR A 402 19.37 22.91 5.63
CA THR A 402 20.20 23.72 6.53
C THR A 402 21.68 23.73 6.09
N GLU A 403 22.21 22.59 5.65
CA GLU A 403 23.57 22.52 5.08
C GLU A 403 23.71 23.40 3.81
N MET A 404 22.72 23.35 2.93
CA MET A 404 22.70 24.15 1.72
C MET A 404 22.65 25.65 2.02
N LEU A 405 21.83 26.07 3.00
CA LEU A 405 21.78 27.46 3.45
C LEU A 405 23.14 27.94 4.00
N LYS A 406 23.82 27.12 4.82
CA LYS A 406 25.16 27.42 5.34
C LYS A 406 26.16 27.62 4.20
N LYS A 407 26.11 26.76 3.17
CA LYS A 407 26.97 26.92 1.97
C LYS A 407 26.67 28.21 1.23
N LEU A 408 25.40 28.57 1.02
CA LEU A 408 25.04 29.83 0.37
C LEU A 408 25.55 31.06 1.14
N ILE A 409 25.39 31.07 2.48
CA ILE A 409 25.90 32.15 3.33
C ILE A 409 27.43 32.26 3.19
N SER A 410 28.14 31.11 3.23
CA SER A 410 29.61 31.12 3.09
C SER A 410 30.08 31.64 1.74
N VAL A 411 29.38 31.30 0.67
CA VAL A 411 29.66 31.83 -0.69
C VAL A 411 29.42 33.34 -0.74
N GLN A 412 28.32 33.81 -0.15
CA GLN A 412 28.00 35.25 -0.10
C GLN A 412 29.04 36.03 0.73
N ASP A 413 29.48 35.50 1.87
CA ASP A 413 30.49 36.13 2.70
C ASP A 413 31.87 36.17 2.00
N ASN A 414 32.24 35.11 1.30
CA ASN A 414 33.46 35.08 0.49
C ASN A 414 33.41 36.09 -0.65
N GLU A 415 32.27 36.23 -1.32
CA GLU A 415 32.10 37.24 -2.40
C GLU A 415 32.15 38.67 -1.84
N ARG A 416 31.55 38.94 -0.67
CA ARG A 416 31.68 40.24 0.03
C ARG A 416 33.15 40.56 0.38
N LYS A 417 33.92 39.59 0.91
CA LYS A 417 35.33 39.77 1.21
C LYS A 417 36.16 40.01 -0.03
N ARG A 418 35.89 39.34 -1.15
CA ARG A 418 36.54 39.57 -2.43
C ARG A 418 36.29 41.00 -2.94
N ILE A 419 35.01 41.44 -2.95
CA ILE A 419 34.65 42.79 -3.35
C ILE A 419 35.37 43.86 -2.50
N ALA A 420 35.36 43.65 -1.18
CA ALA A 420 36.05 44.57 -0.27
C ALA A 420 37.57 44.63 -0.50
N GLY A 421 38.18 43.48 -0.81
CA GLY A 421 39.59 43.41 -1.21
C GLY A 421 39.86 44.15 -2.52
N ASP A 422 39.07 43.88 -3.57
CA ASP A 422 39.24 44.55 -4.87
C ASP A 422 39.12 46.10 -4.75
N LEU A 423 38.17 46.60 -3.96
CA LEU A 423 38.00 48.01 -3.66
C LEU A 423 39.18 48.61 -2.92
N HIS A 424 39.65 47.91 -1.86
CA HIS A 424 40.77 48.38 -1.04
C HIS A 424 42.10 48.44 -1.84
N ASP A 425 42.37 47.40 -2.62
CA ASP A 425 43.68 47.25 -3.28
C ASP A 425 43.81 48.10 -4.55
N ASN A 426 42.68 48.35 -5.25
CA ASN A 426 42.71 49.14 -6.48
C ASN A 426 42.42 50.64 -6.23
N ILE A 427 41.44 50.96 -5.42
CA ILE A 427 41.00 52.34 -5.22
C ILE A 427 41.73 53.01 -4.08
N GLY A 428 42.06 52.25 -3.02
CA GLY A 428 42.75 52.78 -1.83
C GLY A 428 44.04 53.55 -2.14
N PRO A 429 45.01 52.95 -2.90
CA PRO A 429 46.26 53.60 -3.27
C PRO A 429 46.07 54.87 -4.12
N LEU A 430 45.09 54.84 -5.06
CA LEU A 430 44.80 56.01 -5.93
C LEU A 430 44.27 57.19 -5.13
N LEU A 431 43.34 56.97 -4.21
CA LEU A 431 42.84 58.00 -3.29
C LEU A 431 43.91 58.54 -2.36
N ALA A 432 44.81 57.67 -1.89
CA ALA A 432 45.98 58.08 -1.06
C ALA A 432 46.94 58.94 -1.87
N ALA A 433 47.27 58.57 -3.12
CA ALA A 433 48.11 59.36 -4.02
C ALA A 433 47.48 60.71 -4.37
N LEU A 434 46.20 60.72 -4.64
CA LEU A 434 45.40 61.92 -4.82
C LEU A 434 45.53 62.88 -3.64
N LYS A 435 45.33 62.39 -2.43
CA LYS A 435 45.43 63.18 -1.20
C LYS A 435 46.84 63.76 -1.00
N ILE A 436 47.87 62.98 -1.33
CA ILE A 436 49.24 63.43 -1.21
C ILE A 436 49.55 64.51 -2.23
N ASN A 437 49.16 64.32 -3.50
CA ASN A 437 49.41 65.30 -4.55
C ASN A 437 48.63 66.61 -4.34
N PHE A 438 47.35 66.49 -3.86
CA PHE A 438 46.58 67.65 -3.51
C PHE A 438 47.21 68.48 -2.37
N ARG A 439 47.75 67.81 -1.32
CA ARG A 439 48.51 68.46 -0.24
C ARG A 439 49.80 69.18 -0.77
N ARG A 440 50.52 68.56 -1.73
CA ARG A 440 51.69 69.16 -2.36
C ARG A 440 51.31 70.36 -3.17
N LEU A 441 50.24 70.31 -3.91
CA LEU A 441 49.69 71.40 -4.72
C LEU A 441 49.42 72.68 -3.90
N LEU A 442 48.90 72.49 -2.67
CA LEU A 442 48.63 73.60 -1.74
C LEU A 442 49.89 74.32 -1.24
N ASN A 443 51.03 73.62 -1.23
CA ASN A 443 52.30 74.14 -0.65
C ASN A 443 53.34 74.57 -1.68
N VAL A 444 53.12 74.38 -2.99
CA VAL A 444 54.07 74.74 -4.04
C VAL A 444 53.85 76.19 -4.45
N LYS A 445 54.93 77.05 -4.46
CA LYS A 445 54.90 78.46 -4.86
C LYS A 445 55.44 78.67 -6.27
N ASP A 446 56.05 77.67 -6.89
CA ASP A 446 56.57 77.75 -8.28
C ASP A 446 55.46 77.44 -9.28
N PRO A 447 55.09 78.40 -10.18
CA PRO A 447 53.97 78.22 -11.11
C PRO A 447 54.13 77.03 -12.09
N LYS A 448 55.39 76.71 -12.50
CA LYS A 448 55.64 75.56 -13.38
C LYS A 448 55.40 74.22 -12.68
N LYS A 449 55.87 74.10 -11.47
CA LYS A 449 55.65 72.91 -10.67
C LYS A 449 54.20 72.75 -10.21
N GLN A 450 53.48 73.84 -10.04
CA GLN A 450 52.10 73.87 -9.73
C GLN A 450 51.22 73.29 -10.86
N LEU A 451 51.53 73.71 -12.10
CA LEU A 451 50.87 73.24 -13.32
C LEU A 451 51.09 71.73 -13.52
N GLU A 452 52.32 71.24 -13.32
CA GLU A 452 52.71 69.82 -13.42
C GLU A 452 52.02 68.96 -12.39
N LEU A 453 51.87 69.46 -11.16
CA LEU A 453 51.16 68.79 -10.09
C LEU A 453 49.61 68.80 -10.32
N MET A 454 49.07 69.89 -10.93
CA MET A 454 47.66 69.89 -11.29
C MET A 454 47.35 68.85 -12.37
N GLN A 455 48.13 68.77 -13.43
CA GLN A 455 47.97 67.73 -14.44
C GLN A 455 48.07 66.33 -13.90
N LYS A 456 49.06 66.09 -13.05
CA LYS A 456 49.24 64.76 -12.38
C LYS A 456 48.11 64.41 -11.40
N THR A 457 47.47 65.40 -10.79
CA THR A 457 46.32 65.21 -9.92
C THR A 457 45.09 64.90 -10.74
N GLU A 458 44.90 65.55 -11.87
CA GLU A 458 43.84 65.33 -12.85
C GLU A 458 43.95 63.90 -13.40
N GLU A 459 45.15 63.44 -13.82
CA GLU A 459 45.38 62.06 -14.26
C GLU A 459 45.00 61.05 -13.19
N ILE A 460 45.33 61.27 -11.91
CA ILE A 460 44.96 60.35 -10.82
C ILE A 460 43.45 60.34 -10.52
N ILE A 461 42.78 61.48 -10.68
CA ILE A 461 41.29 61.54 -10.60
C ILE A 461 40.68 60.73 -11.70
N ASP A 462 41.14 60.92 -12.95
CA ASP A 462 40.61 60.16 -14.08
C ASP A 462 40.85 58.65 -13.93
N ASP A 463 42.05 58.25 -13.53
CA ASP A 463 42.38 56.87 -13.18
C ASP A 463 41.47 56.31 -12.07
N SER A 464 41.18 57.12 -11.02
CA SER A 464 40.31 56.70 -9.91
C SER A 464 38.88 56.53 -10.36
N ILE A 465 38.35 57.43 -11.15
CA ILE A 465 36.99 57.34 -11.74
C ILE A 465 36.88 56.08 -12.60
N LEU A 466 37.92 55.83 -13.39
CA LEU A 466 38.01 54.67 -14.24
C LEU A 466 37.95 53.37 -13.43
N GLU A 467 38.78 53.28 -12.39
CA GLU A 467 38.84 52.06 -11.57
C GLU A 467 37.55 51.82 -10.82
N ILE A 468 36.88 52.87 -10.32
CA ILE A 468 35.56 52.75 -9.70
C ILE A 468 34.52 52.25 -10.73
N ARG A 469 34.57 52.77 -11.95
CA ARG A 469 33.68 52.35 -13.04
C ARG A 469 33.92 50.88 -13.39
N ASN A 470 35.18 50.45 -13.48
CA ASN A 470 35.56 49.07 -13.75
C ASN A 470 35.07 48.10 -12.66
N VAL A 471 35.26 48.44 -11.39
CA VAL A 471 34.73 47.65 -10.26
C VAL A 471 33.20 47.60 -10.33
N ALA A 472 32.53 48.70 -10.60
CA ALA A 472 31.07 48.75 -10.73
C ALA A 472 30.55 47.90 -11.91
N HIS A 473 31.21 47.97 -13.09
CA HIS A 473 30.87 47.15 -14.25
C HIS A 473 31.10 45.65 -13.99
N ASN A 474 32.15 45.25 -13.27
CA ASN A 474 32.42 43.87 -12.91
C ASN A 474 31.41 43.32 -11.86
N LEU A 475 30.85 44.21 -11.04
CA LEU A 475 29.83 43.83 -10.05
C LEU A 475 28.44 43.64 -10.67
N MET A 476 28.02 44.56 -11.55
CA MET A 476 26.68 44.50 -12.15
C MET A 476 26.61 45.37 -13.44
N PRO A 477 26.81 44.77 -14.62
CA PRO A 477 26.66 45.52 -15.88
C PRO A 477 25.19 45.99 -15.99
N LYS A 478 25.01 47.33 -16.01
CA LYS A 478 23.69 47.99 -15.91
C LYS A 478 22.66 47.54 -16.95
N ASN A 479 23.10 47.01 -18.08
CA ASN A 479 22.24 46.74 -19.23
C ASN A 479 22.20 45.26 -19.66
N LEU A 480 22.86 44.34 -18.94
CA LEU A 480 22.96 42.96 -19.38
C LEU A 480 21.59 42.23 -19.42
N SER A 481 20.73 42.52 -18.45
CA SER A 481 19.38 41.91 -18.38
C SER A 481 18.38 42.54 -19.36
N SER A 482 18.58 43.80 -19.75
CA SER A 482 17.68 44.53 -20.66
C SER A 482 18.13 44.49 -22.12
N ASN A 483 19.42 44.61 -22.37
CA ASN A 483 19.98 44.78 -23.73
C ASN A 483 20.67 43.51 -24.26
N GLY A 484 20.88 42.49 -23.37
CA GLY A 484 21.58 41.27 -23.72
C GLY A 484 23.10 41.42 -23.79
N LEU A 485 23.80 40.25 -23.92
CA LEU A 485 25.26 40.16 -23.85
C LEU A 485 25.96 41.03 -24.92
N ILE A 486 25.55 40.93 -26.18
CA ILE A 486 26.24 41.55 -27.31
C ILE A 486 26.19 43.09 -27.23
N ASN A 487 25.01 43.65 -26.99
CA ASN A 487 24.88 45.11 -26.88
C ASN A 487 25.64 45.65 -25.67
N THR A 488 25.60 44.92 -24.52
CA THR A 488 26.33 45.32 -23.32
C THR A 488 27.85 45.26 -23.51
N LEU A 489 28.36 44.30 -24.30
CA LEU A 489 29.77 44.25 -24.67
C LEU A 489 30.13 45.35 -25.67
N SER A 490 29.26 45.67 -26.64
CA SER A 490 29.47 46.78 -27.58
C SER A 490 29.60 48.12 -26.85
N ASP A 491 28.66 48.42 -25.93
CA ASP A 491 28.70 49.61 -25.09
C ASP A 491 30.03 49.68 -24.29
N TYR A 492 30.43 48.53 -23.70
CA TYR A 492 31.68 48.42 -22.95
C TYR A 492 32.92 48.64 -23.83
N PHE A 493 32.95 48.17 -25.09
CA PHE A 493 34.07 48.33 -26.01
C PHE A 493 34.18 49.78 -26.52
N GLU A 494 33.05 50.44 -26.76
CA GLU A 494 33.05 51.87 -27.11
C GLU A 494 33.64 52.71 -25.97
N ASP A 495 33.27 52.47 -24.74
CA ASP A 495 33.85 53.09 -23.55
C ASP A 495 35.38 52.84 -23.47
N MET A 496 35.83 51.59 -23.74
CA MET A 496 37.24 51.23 -23.73
C MET A 496 38.05 51.89 -24.87
N GLU A 497 37.51 52.02 -26.10
CA GLU A 497 38.13 52.68 -27.21
C GLU A 497 38.41 54.18 -26.92
N GLN A 498 37.40 54.85 -26.36
CA GLN A 498 37.53 56.25 -25.97
C GLN A 498 38.59 56.47 -24.91
N LEU A 499 38.60 55.58 -23.94
CA LEU A 499 39.43 55.72 -22.76
C LEU A 499 40.91 55.40 -22.98
N TYR A 500 41.19 54.31 -23.67
CA TYR A 500 42.56 53.84 -23.91
C TYR A 500 43.13 54.32 -25.29
N SER A 501 42.33 55.02 -26.09
CA SER A 501 42.68 55.39 -27.48
C SER A 501 43.16 54.19 -28.31
N LYS A 502 42.53 53.03 -28.10
CA LYS A 502 42.81 51.77 -28.79
C LYS A 502 41.65 51.44 -29.71
N LYS A 503 41.89 50.75 -30.82
CA LYS A 503 40.83 50.26 -31.71
C LYS A 503 40.39 48.86 -31.27
N ILE A 504 39.11 48.66 -31.03
CA ILE A 504 38.53 47.36 -30.73
C ILE A 504 37.67 46.85 -31.86
N VAL A 505 38.09 45.80 -32.53
CA VAL A 505 37.32 45.16 -33.60
C VAL A 505 36.46 44.08 -33.06
N PHE A 506 35.16 44.31 -32.97
CA PHE A 506 34.21 43.36 -32.44
C PHE A 506 33.41 42.68 -33.55
N ASN A 507 33.59 41.39 -33.70
CA ASN A 507 32.85 40.55 -34.63
C ASN A 507 31.99 39.55 -33.86
N HIS A 508 30.74 39.43 -34.17
CA HIS A 508 29.86 38.47 -33.52
C HIS A 508 28.88 37.83 -34.50
N ASP A 509 28.62 36.53 -34.24
CA ASP A 509 27.56 35.76 -34.89
C ASP A 509 26.90 34.90 -33.82
N VAL A 510 25.94 35.50 -33.10
CA VAL A 510 25.24 34.89 -31.97
C VAL A 510 23.75 34.86 -32.31
N GLN A 511 23.22 33.63 -32.55
CA GLN A 511 21.82 33.42 -32.89
C GLN A 511 20.98 32.98 -31.70
N SER A 512 21.60 32.64 -30.55
CA SER A 512 20.95 32.08 -29.37
C SER A 512 20.84 33.10 -28.24
N ILE A 513 19.72 33.04 -27.51
CA ILE A 513 19.55 33.75 -26.22
C ILE A 513 20.13 32.85 -25.13
N PHE A 514 21.21 33.28 -24.49
CA PHE A 514 21.82 32.54 -23.39
C PHE A 514 21.09 32.80 -22.08
N GLU A 515 21.19 31.84 -21.17
CA GLU A 515 20.72 32.03 -19.79
C GLU A 515 21.43 33.17 -19.09
N PRO A 516 20.78 33.94 -18.20
CA PRO A 516 21.36 35.14 -17.56
C PRO A 516 22.69 34.88 -16.86
N GLU A 517 22.83 33.68 -16.22
CA GLU A 517 24.07 33.29 -15.54
C GLU A 517 25.24 33.09 -16.53
N LEU A 518 24.96 32.48 -17.66
CA LEU A 518 25.96 32.28 -18.72
C LEU A 518 26.36 33.64 -19.33
N GLN A 519 25.40 34.53 -19.64
CA GLN A 519 25.68 35.88 -20.13
C GLN A 519 26.59 36.66 -19.20
N MET A 520 26.33 36.61 -17.89
CA MET A 520 27.11 37.28 -16.88
C MET A 520 28.57 36.74 -16.82
N ASN A 521 28.73 35.42 -16.88
CA ASN A 521 30.06 34.81 -16.87
C ASN A 521 30.87 35.17 -18.14
N ILE A 522 30.24 35.12 -19.32
CA ILE A 522 30.87 35.49 -20.58
C ILE A 522 31.26 36.97 -20.56
N TYR A 523 30.37 37.87 -20.12
CA TYR A 523 30.66 39.26 -19.97
C TYR A 523 31.88 39.50 -19.09
N ARG A 524 31.94 38.88 -17.92
CA ARG A 524 33.09 39.01 -16.99
C ARG A 524 34.39 38.47 -17.58
N ILE A 525 34.35 37.36 -18.31
CA ILE A 525 35.54 36.78 -18.95
C ILE A 525 36.04 37.73 -20.04
N VAL A 526 35.17 38.20 -20.91
CA VAL A 526 35.53 39.05 -22.03
C VAL A 526 36.02 40.43 -21.57
N SER A 527 35.30 41.06 -20.62
CA SER A 527 35.68 42.38 -20.09
C SER A 527 37.04 42.36 -19.40
N GLU A 528 37.33 41.29 -18.59
CA GLU A 528 38.62 41.11 -17.91
C GLU A 528 39.78 40.95 -18.91
N LEU A 529 39.60 40.14 -19.96
CA LEU A 529 40.64 39.89 -20.96
C LEU A 529 40.87 41.11 -21.86
N VAL A 530 39.82 41.83 -22.27
CA VAL A 530 39.93 43.07 -23.05
C VAL A 530 40.57 44.18 -22.22
N MET A 531 40.23 44.32 -20.96
CA MET A 531 40.85 45.23 -20.02
C MET A 531 42.36 44.97 -19.89
N ASN A 532 42.74 43.71 -19.73
CA ASN A 532 44.16 43.31 -19.65
C ASN A 532 44.91 43.67 -20.94
N ALA A 533 44.32 43.47 -22.12
CA ALA A 533 44.88 43.85 -23.39
C ALA A 533 45.00 45.39 -23.51
N ALA A 534 43.97 46.13 -23.17
CA ALA A 534 43.98 47.60 -23.26
C ALA A 534 45.03 48.24 -22.35
N ARG A 535 45.24 47.73 -21.13
CA ARG A 535 46.19 48.28 -20.16
C ARG A 535 47.64 47.85 -20.37
N HIS A 536 47.88 46.62 -20.78
CA HIS A 536 49.21 46.01 -20.64
C HIS A 536 49.89 45.61 -21.95
N SER A 537 49.13 45.56 -23.07
CA SER A 537 49.67 45.02 -24.31
C SER A 537 50.46 46.01 -25.13
N ASP A 538 50.27 47.34 -24.94
CA ASP A 538 50.73 48.44 -25.87
C ASP A 538 50.23 48.22 -27.32
N ALA A 539 49.13 47.49 -27.48
CA ALA A 539 48.54 47.23 -28.81
C ALA A 539 47.79 48.44 -29.36
N ASP A 540 47.77 48.57 -30.67
CA ASP A 540 46.93 49.54 -31.36
C ASP A 540 45.52 48.96 -31.65
N THR A 541 45.44 47.66 -31.78
CA THR A 541 44.20 46.98 -32.14
C THR A 541 43.96 45.71 -31.26
N ILE A 542 42.76 45.61 -30.72
CA ILE A 542 42.26 44.43 -30.02
C ILE A 542 41.13 43.85 -30.84
N THR A 543 41.16 42.55 -31.10
CA THR A 543 40.12 41.86 -31.87
C THR A 543 39.34 40.93 -30.92
N VAL A 544 38.02 41.05 -30.89
CA VAL A 544 37.13 40.18 -30.16
C VAL A 544 36.16 39.52 -31.13
N CYS A 545 36.08 38.18 -31.11
CA CYS A 545 35.12 37.43 -31.91
C CYS A 545 34.30 36.52 -31.00
N ILE A 546 32.99 36.56 -31.13
CA ILE A 546 32.05 35.66 -30.42
C ILE A 546 31.18 34.95 -31.45
N HIS A 547 31.28 33.64 -31.48
CA HIS A 547 30.51 32.79 -32.39
C HIS A 547 29.75 31.73 -31.60
N SER A 548 28.47 31.53 -31.92
CA SER A 548 27.59 30.55 -31.24
C SER A 548 27.06 29.56 -32.25
N GLU A 549 27.37 28.26 -32.00
CA GLU A 549 26.74 27.09 -32.63
C GLU A 549 25.73 26.45 -31.67
N PRO A 550 24.86 25.54 -32.13
CA PRO A 550 23.80 24.98 -31.28
C PRO A 550 24.26 24.28 -29.97
N ALA A 551 25.53 23.86 -29.88
CA ALA A 551 26.08 23.16 -28.70
C ALA A 551 27.40 23.77 -28.20
N LEU A 552 27.90 24.85 -28.81
CA LEU A 552 29.23 25.40 -28.53
C LEU A 552 29.25 26.92 -28.70
N LEU A 553 29.74 27.62 -27.69
CA LEU A 553 30.08 29.03 -27.76
C LEU A 553 31.58 29.17 -27.84
N SER A 554 32.07 29.85 -28.90
CA SER A 554 33.47 30.15 -29.12
C SER A 554 33.72 31.63 -28.94
N VAL A 555 34.71 31.98 -28.11
CA VAL A 555 35.17 33.37 -27.91
C VAL A 555 36.66 33.46 -28.23
N PHE A 556 37.02 34.36 -29.08
CA PHE A 556 38.39 34.68 -29.40
C PHE A 556 38.70 36.15 -29.04
N ILE A 557 39.83 36.36 -28.34
CA ILE A 557 40.34 37.70 -28.03
C ILE A 557 41.81 37.73 -28.37
N GLY A 558 42.20 38.70 -29.23
CA GLY A 558 43.58 38.84 -29.67
C GLY A 558 44.02 40.31 -29.70
N ASP A 559 45.26 40.59 -29.30
CA ASP A 559 45.91 41.90 -29.42
C ASP A 559 47.18 41.84 -30.30
N ASN A 560 47.54 42.94 -30.93
CA ASN A 560 48.73 43.07 -31.75
C ASN A 560 49.90 43.71 -30.95
N GLY A 561 49.89 43.66 -29.64
CA GLY A 561 50.81 44.34 -28.76
C GLY A 561 52.13 43.61 -28.53
N ARG A 562 52.80 44.04 -27.47
CA ARG A 562 54.15 43.49 -27.10
C ARG A 562 54.19 42.02 -26.72
N GLY A 563 53.09 41.40 -26.35
CA GLY A 563 53.02 40.07 -25.85
C GLY A 563 53.90 39.84 -24.60
N PHE A 564 53.97 38.58 -24.14
CA PHE A 564 54.81 38.18 -23.03
C PHE A 564 55.24 36.70 -23.15
N GLU A 565 56.35 36.35 -22.45
CA GLU A 565 56.86 34.97 -22.46
C GLU A 565 56.06 34.09 -21.49
N LEU A 566 55.43 33.05 -22.00
CA LEU A 566 54.79 32.01 -21.20
C LEU A 566 55.83 31.02 -20.66
N LYS A 567 56.45 31.32 -19.49
CA LYS A 567 57.41 30.41 -18.89
C LYS A 567 56.73 29.16 -18.32
N HIS A 568 57.24 27.99 -18.69
CA HIS A 568 56.74 26.68 -18.27
C HIS A 568 56.96 26.36 -16.79
N ASN A 569 57.69 27.18 -16.03
CA ASN A 569 58.03 26.94 -14.62
C ASN A 569 57.67 28.16 -13.75
N GLY A 570 56.51 28.14 -13.09
CA GLY A 570 56.31 28.79 -11.78
C GLY A 570 56.06 30.28 -11.74
N ASN A 571 56.08 31.03 -12.83
CA ASN A 571 55.70 32.46 -12.81
C ASN A 571 54.17 32.57 -12.93
N LYS A 572 53.56 33.13 -11.92
CA LYS A 572 52.13 33.34 -11.78
C LYS A 572 51.56 34.05 -12.99
N LYS A 573 50.65 33.40 -13.75
CA LYS A 573 49.72 34.13 -14.64
C LYS A 573 49.13 35.29 -13.84
N SER A 574 48.91 36.45 -14.48
CA SER A 574 48.29 37.56 -13.76
C SER A 574 46.95 37.12 -13.15
N LEU A 575 46.56 37.69 -12.02
CA LEU A 575 45.35 37.34 -11.28
C LEU A 575 44.11 37.38 -12.20
N GLY A 576 44.03 38.31 -13.13
CA GLY A 576 42.93 38.42 -14.09
C GLY A 576 42.85 37.26 -15.07
N ILE A 577 43.98 36.82 -15.65
CA ILE A 577 44.00 35.64 -16.55
C ILE A 577 43.61 34.36 -15.78
N GLN A 578 44.08 34.19 -14.53
CA GLN A 578 43.69 33.06 -13.68
C GLN A 578 42.17 33.06 -13.36
N SER A 579 41.61 34.26 -13.09
CA SER A 579 40.18 34.45 -12.85
C SER A 579 39.35 34.07 -14.08
N ALA A 580 39.72 34.54 -15.28
CA ALA A 580 39.07 34.20 -16.53
C ALA A 580 39.14 32.67 -16.81
N GLU A 581 40.33 32.07 -16.67
CA GLU A 581 40.53 30.62 -16.84
C GLU A 581 39.66 29.78 -15.86
N SER A 582 39.60 30.16 -14.58
CA SER A 582 38.78 29.50 -13.56
C SER A 582 37.29 29.57 -13.89
N ARG A 583 36.81 30.71 -14.40
CA ARG A 583 35.41 30.87 -14.84
C ARG A 583 35.08 30.01 -16.05
N VAL A 584 35.99 29.91 -17.02
CA VAL A 584 35.82 29.01 -18.18
C VAL A 584 35.75 27.55 -17.72
N HIS A 585 36.60 27.13 -16.80
CA HIS A 585 36.55 25.79 -16.24
C HIS A 585 35.25 25.52 -15.44
N PHE A 586 34.75 26.52 -14.71
CA PHE A 586 33.45 26.44 -14.03
C PHE A 586 32.30 26.15 -15.01
N LEU A 587 32.37 26.79 -16.21
CA LEU A 587 31.43 26.55 -17.31
C LEU A 587 31.74 25.27 -18.11
N LYS A 588 32.64 24.42 -17.62
CA LYS A 588 33.11 23.18 -18.29
C LYS A 588 33.72 23.44 -19.68
N GLY A 589 34.19 24.65 -19.91
CA GLY A 589 34.81 25.08 -21.15
C GLY A 589 36.30 24.80 -21.22
N LYS A 590 36.89 25.05 -22.40
CA LYS A 590 38.32 24.97 -22.65
C LYS A 590 38.88 26.38 -22.79
N PHE A 591 40.05 26.68 -22.18
CA PHE A 591 40.76 27.95 -22.24
C PHE A 591 42.15 27.71 -22.82
N ASN A 592 42.47 28.40 -23.91
CA ASN A 592 43.77 28.31 -24.54
C ASN A 592 44.37 29.71 -24.67
N LEU A 593 45.55 29.91 -24.13
CA LEU A 593 46.32 31.20 -24.14
C LEU A 593 47.62 31.01 -24.89
N GLN A 594 47.87 31.87 -25.84
CA GLN A 594 49.10 31.96 -26.61
C GLN A 594 49.63 33.39 -26.56
N SER A 595 50.85 33.58 -26.17
CA SER A 595 51.51 34.87 -26.17
C SER A 595 52.99 34.69 -26.48
N GLU A 596 53.56 35.57 -27.32
CA GLU A 596 54.96 35.61 -27.69
C GLU A 596 55.43 37.05 -27.73
N VAL A 597 56.63 37.33 -27.22
CA VAL A 597 57.17 38.69 -27.19
C VAL A 597 57.27 39.29 -28.59
N GLY A 598 56.64 40.43 -28.79
CA GLY A 598 56.60 41.17 -30.09
C GLY A 598 55.52 40.68 -31.06
N LYS A 599 54.67 39.64 -30.66
CA LYS A 599 53.61 39.14 -31.55
C LYS A 599 52.19 39.22 -30.92
N GLY A 600 52.09 39.86 -29.75
CA GLY A 600 50.81 40.03 -29.06
C GLY A 600 50.35 38.81 -28.30
N THR A 601 49.08 38.84 -27.85
CA THR A 601 48.45 37.76 -27.08
C THR A 601 47.16 37.29 -27.76
N LYS A 602 46.90 35.98 -27.72
CA LYS A 602 45.66 35.36 -28.26
C LYS A 602 45.06 34.45 -27.22
N VAL A 603 43.79 34.60 -26.96
CA VAL A 603 43.00 33.75 -26.08
C VAL A 603 41.85 33.15 -26.88
N SER A 604 41.73 31.83 -26.83
CA SER A 604 40.61 31.09 -27.43
C SER A 604 39.88 30.33 -26.36
N ILE A 605 38.57 30.48 -26.33
CA ILE A 605 37.69 29.89 -25.29
C ILE A 605 36.55 29.14 -26.01
N GLU A 606 36.31 27.93 -25.58
CA GLU A 606 35.19 27.09 -26.03
C GLU A 606 34.34 26.70 -24.82
N ILE A 607 33.04 27.01 -24.85
CA ILE A 607 32.10 26.72 -23.77
C ILE A 607 30.95 25.90 -24.34
N PRO A 608 30.66 24.70 -23.78
CA PRO A 608 29.46 23.95 -24.17
C PRO A 608 28.20 24.70 -23.71
N VAL A 609 27.22 24.81 -24.61
CA VAL A 609 25.98 25.59 -24.38
C VAL A 609 24.76 24.67 -24.41
#